data_6a95209aba85d442af3156cee2798c9b
#
_entry.id   6a95209aba85d442af3156cee2798c9b
#
_cell.length_a   1.000
_cell.length_b   1.000
_cell.length_c   1.000
_cell.angle_alpha   90.00
_cell.angle_beta   90.00
_cell.angle_gamma   90.00
#
_symmetry.space_group_name_H-M   'P 1'
#
loop_
_entity.id
_entity.type
_entity.pdbx_description
1 polymer ?
#
loop_
_entity_poly.entity_id
_entity_poly.type
_entity_poly.pdbx_seq_one_letter_code
_entity_poly.pdbx_strand_id
1 'polypeptide(L)'
;FELPGPIPIVWERTYYSDAAVDGPLGYNWHHSYNLGIRRLEEGAFLFRHADGRESFLPVLEPGDSYFDRKEQLHWALDGQGYLLTDIRGLQYRFDGPENRSGYRMVSDISTKDGFRIRFEYAPAGKLAEIVSSRGERLKVETDGLGRVCCVSMRQDGEETRLVRYRYDDRGDMVETTDALDVSKHFVYTDGHLLVQLTNQGGMAFHWEYEGKGENVRCVHTWGDGGVMEYFIRYGKGYTHIRNGEGAETEYHYGEDKLIYKIVDANGGITRQQYNGYQELEVTVNPEGYTRKTSYNESGQPVRITDENGEDTFLSYDGNRNLVLLCTPGGKQLSWDYDGMGRVVSRTTLSGETVKYTYEGCGLRTVTDGQGRLCTLTCNASYDLELLR
;
A
#
# COMPACT_ATOMS: atom_id res chain seq x y z
N PHE A 1 10.83 -3.27 -8.61
CA PHE A 1 11.35 -4.59 -8.26
C PHE A 1 10.99 -4.95 -6.82
N GLU A 2 11.01 -6.24 -6.54
CA GLU A 2 10.81 -6.80 -5.20
C GLU A 2 11.92 -7.81 -4.91
N LEU A 3 12.51 -7.72 -3.72
CA LEU A 3 13.40 -8.74 -3.17
C LEU A 3 12.59 -9.51 -2.10
N PRO A 4 12.44 -10.83 -2.26
CA PRO A 4 11.63 -11.63 -1.34
C PRO A 4 12.29 -11.75 0.03
N GLY A 5 11.50 -11.83 1.08
CA GLY A 5 11.95 -11.99 2.46
C GLY A 5 10.78 -11.96 3.43
N PRO A 6 11.02 -12.18 4.75
CA PRO A 6 10.00 -12.03 5.77
C PRO A 6 9.36 -10.65 5.79
N ILE A 7 10.15 -9.62 5.56
CA ILE A 7 9.71 -8.30 5.12
C ILE A 7 10.28 -8.13 3.72
N PRO A 8 9.48 -8.22 2.65
CA PRO A 8 9.99 -8.03 1.31
C PRO A 8 10.48 -6.60 1.12
N ILE A 9 11.62 -6.41 0.44
CA ILE A 9 12.06 -5.09 0.04
C ILE A 9 11.41 -4.77 -1.30
N VAL A 10 10.37 -3.94 -1.27
CA VAL A 10 9.60 -3.54 -2.44
C VAL A 10 9.98 -2.12 -2.82
N TRP A 11 10.62 -1.95 -3.98
CA TRP A 11 10.95 -0.65 -4.53
C TRP A 11 9.98 -0.31 -5.66
N GLU A 12 8.93 0.42 -5.32
CA GLU A 12 7.93 0.95 -6.23
C GLU A 12 8.06 2.46 -6.34
N ARG A 13 7.50 3.01 -7.40
CA ARG A 13 7.34 4.44 -7.59
C ARG A 13 5.93 4.77 -8.02
N THR A 14 5.41 5.83 -7.47
CA THR A 14 4.05 6.32 -7.73
C THR A 14 4.12 7.77 -8.20
N TYR A 15 3.35 8.09 -9.23
CA TYR A 15 3.19 9.45 -9.75
C TYR A 15 1.79 9.96 -9.44
N TYR A 16 1.73 11.17 -8.89
CA TYR A 16 0.48 11.90 -8.72
C TYR A 16 0.58 13.28 -9.37
N SER A 17 -0.27 13.57 -10.34
CA SER A 17 -0.26 14.83 -11.09
C SER A 17 -0.55 16.07 -10.24
N ASP A 18 -1.14 15.91 -9.07
CA ASP A 18 -1.54 16.97 -8.13
C ASP A 18 -0.69 17.01 -6.84
N ALA A 19 0.37 16.20 -6.75
CA ALA A 19 1.22 16.17 -5.55
C ALA A 19 1.97 17.48 -5.30
N ALA A 20 2.31 18.23 -6.35
CA ALA A 20 3.06 19.50 -6.31
C ALA A 20 4.35 19.41 -5.46
N VAL A 21 5.04 18.27 -5.50
CA VAL A 21 6.22 17.96 -4.68
C VAL A 21 7.41 17.68 -5.59
N ASP A 22 8.53 18.39 -5.35
CA ASP A 22 9.85 18.00 -5.86
C ASP A 22 10.50 17.04 -4.87
N GLY A 23 10.36 15.74 -5.15
CA GLY A 23 10.75 14.65 -4.28
C GLY A 23 12.07 13.96 -4.67
N PRO A 24 12.43 12.89 -3.99
CA PRO A 24 13.67 12.14 -4.26
C PRO A 24 13.67 11.43 -5.62
N LEU A 25 12.55 11.34 -6.32
CA LEU A 25 12.44 10.82 -7.69
C LEU A 25 12.02 11.90 -8.71
N GLY A 26 12.23 13.19 -8.39
CA GLY A 26 11.81 14.33 -9.20
C GLY A 26 10.36 14.74 -8.92
N TYR A 27 9.82 15.62 -9.77
CA TYR A 27 8.50 16.20 -9.58
C TYR A 27 7.39 15.16 -9.62
N ASN A 28 6.55 15.19 -8.56
CA ASN A 28 5.33 14.38 -8.40
C ASN A 28 5.55 12.86 -8.31
N TRP A 29 6.82 12.41 -8.21
CA TRP A 29 7.16 11.01 -8.00
C TRP A 29 7.54 10.70 -6.55
N HIS A 30 7.03 9.60 -6.06
CA HIS A 30 7.33 9.03 -4.74
C HIS A 30 7.91 7.62 -4.89
N HIS A 31 8.63 7.14 -3.88
CA HIS A 31 9.06 5.75 -3.79
C HIS A 31 8.63 5.13 -2.47
N SER A 32 8.56 3.79 -2.41
CA SER A 32 8.05 3.00 -1.28
C SER A 32 8.58 3.42 0.09
N TYR A 33 9.78 3.97 0.16
CA TYR A 33 10.45 4.33 1.41
C TYR A 33 10.59 5.84 1.63
N ASN A 34 9.86 6.65 0.88
CA ASN A 34 9.77 8.08 1.14
C ASN A 34 8.79 8.39 2.29
N LEU A 35 8.80 7.53 3.31
CA LEU A 35 7.97 7.58 4.50
C LEU A 35 8.54 8.56 5.51
N GLY A 36 7.70 9.37 6.13
CA GLY A 36 8.14 10.30 7.16
C GLY A 36 7.00 10.92 7.93
N ILE A 37 7.31 11.47 9.10
CA ILE A 37 6.39 12.26 9.91
C ILE A 37 6.88 13.68 10.03
N ARG A 38 5.97 14.65 9.98
CA ARG A 38 6.27 16.07 10.21
C ARG A 38 5.33 16.66 11.25
N ARG A 39 5.88 17.27 12.28
CA ARG A 39 5.08 17.96 13.28
C ARG A 39 4.60 19.30 12.73
N LEU A 40 3.31 19.58 12.91
CA LEU A 40 2.68 20.83 12.56
C LEU A 40 2.66 21.78 13.76
N GLU A 41 2.63 23.08 13.51
CA GLU A 41 2.53 24.13 14.55
C GLU A 41 1.24 24.00 15.37
N GLU A 42 0.16 23.52 14.78
CA GLU A 42 -1.15 23.33 15.38
C GLU A 42 -1.25 22.12 16.33
N GLY A 43 -0.15 21.40 16.55
CA GLY A 43 -0.13 20.29 17.51
C GLY A 43 -0.62 18.95 16.95
N ALA A 44 -0.42 18.70 15.65
CA ALA A 44 -0.65 17.42 15.00
C ALA A 44 0.62 16.96 14.27
N PHE A 45 0.63 15.71 13.78
CA PHE A 45 1.61 15.23 12.84
C PHE A 45 0.97 15.02 11.47
N LEU A 46 1.73 15.29 10.40
CA LEU A 46 1.49 14.74 9.07
C LEU A 46 2.33 13.49 8.91
N PHE A 47 1.68 12.40 8.56
CA PHE A 47 2.33 11.17 8.11
C PHE A 47 2.27 11.10 6.58
N ARG A 48 3.43 11.01 5.94
CA ARG A 48 3.53 10.79 4.50
C ARG A 48 3.65 9.31 4.22
N HIS A 49 2.70 8.77 3.48
CA HIS A 49 2.63 7.39 3.02
C HIS A 49 3.63 7.10 1.89
N ALA A 50 3.83 5.81 1.59
CA ALA A 50 4.73 5.35 0.52
C ALA A 50 4.36 5.88 -0.87
N ASP A 51 3.08 6.10 -1.10
CA ASP A 51 2.54 6.66 -2.34
C ASP A 51 2.56 8.21 -2.38
N GLY A 52 3.01 8.87 -1.31
CA GLY A 52 3.08 10.32 -1.20
C GLY A 52 1.84 10.99 -0.62
N ARG A 53 0.72 10.28 -0.43
CA ARG A 53 -0.44 10.81 0.30
C ARG A 53 -0.04 11.20 1.73
N GLU A 54 -0.76 12.14 2.31
CA GLU A 54 -0.56 12.58 3.67
C GLU A 54 -1.81 12.37 4.50
N SER A 55 -1.64 11.90 5.73
CA SER A 55 -2.71 11.78 6.73
C SER A 55 -2.32 12.46 8.04
N PHE A 56 -3.33 12.94 8.78
CA PHE A 56 -3.13 13.61 10.06
C PHE A 56 -3.10 12.58 11.19
N LEU A 57 -2.12 12.69 12.08
CA LEU A 57 -2.00 11.90 13.31
C LEU A 57 -1.98 12.84 14.52
N PRO A 58 -2.61 12.48 15.66
CA PRO A 58 -2.59 13.31 16.85
C PRO A 58 -1.21 13.29 17.53
N VAL A 59 -0.92 14.35 18.29
CA VAL A 59 0.16 14.31 19.28
C VAL A 59 -0.30 13.45 20.46
N LEU A 60 0.55 12.53 20.90
CA LEU A 60 0.27 11.60 21.99
C LEU A 60 1.14 11.96 23.21
N GLU A 61 0.62 11.71 24.41
CA GLU A 61 1.41 11.67 25.64
C GLU A 61 2.12 10.30 25.76
N PRO A 62 3.23 10.21 26.50
CA PRO A 62 3.94 8.95 26.70
C PRO A 62 3.02 7.83 27.24
N GLY A 63 2.94 6.73 26.52
CA GLY A 63 2.09 5.59 26.83
C GLY A 63 0.71 5.61 26.16
N ASP A 64 0.36 6.71 25.49
CA ASP A 64 -0.88 6.80 24.73
C ASP A 64 -0.77 6.12 23.35
N SER A 65 -1.93 5.77 22.81
CA SER A 65 -2.06 5.28 21.44
C SER A 65 -3.33 5.79 20.79
N TYR A 66 -3.29 5.87 19.47
CA TYR A 66 -4.40 6.26 18.62
C TYR A 66 -4.53 5.26 17.47
N PHE A 67 -5.76 4.90 17.14
CA PHE A 67 -6.03 4.06 15.98
C PHE A 67 -6.75 4.89 14.91
N ASP A 68 -6.09 5.05 13.76
CA ASP A 68 -6.69 5.63 12.57
C ASP A 68 -7.53 4.58 11.84
N ARG A 69 -8.85 4.70 12.00
CA ARG A 69 -9.82 3.75 11.43
C ARG A 69 -9.87 3.80 9.90
N LYS A 70 -9.62 4.96 9.30
CA LYS A 70 -9.64 5.17 7.85
C LYS A 70 -8.38 4.59 7.19
N GLU A 71 -7.23 4.93 7.72
CA GLU A 71 -5.94 4.44 7.20
C GLU A 71 -5.56 3.07 7.76
N GLN A 72 -6.34 2.55 8.76
CA GLN A 72 -6.08 1.28 9.45
C GLN A 72 -4.66 1.24 10.07
N LEU A 73 -4.23 2.34 10.66
CA LEU A 73 -2.93 2.51 11.26
C LEU A 73 -3.05 2.68 12.77
N HIS A 74 -2.21 1.99 13.51
CA HIS A 74 -2.07 2.17 14.96
C HIS A 74 -0.85 3.04 15.23
N TRP A 75 -1.07 4.20 15.83
CA TRP A 75 -0.08 5.20 16.21
C TRP A 75 0.12 5.19 17.71
N ALA A 76 1.35 5.06 18.19
CA ALA A 76 1.66 4.99 19.61
C ALA A 76 2.93 5.82 19.93
N LEU A 77 3.01 6.31 21.17
CA LEU A 77 4.21 6.88 21.72
C LEU A 77 4.70 5.97 22.86
N ASP A 78 5.74 5.19 22.59
CA ASP A 78 6.38 4.33 23.58
C ASP A 78 7.66 4.97 24.17
N GLY A 79 8.38 4.26 25.05
CA GLY A 79 9.62 4.75 25.64
C GLY A 79 10.78 4.97 24.67
N GLN A 80 10.62 4.60 23.38
CA GLN A 80 11.62 4.76 22.32
C GLN A 80 11.21 5.79 21.25
N GLY A 81 10.02 6.40 21.39
CA GLY A 81 9.53 7.38 20.43
C GLY A 81 8.23 6.98 19.73
N TYR A 82 7.94 7.61 18.60
CA TYR A 82 6.72 7.32 17.84
C TYR A 82 6.83 6.03 17.05
N LEU A 83 5.79 5.21 17.18
CA LEU A 83 5.64 3.91 16.51
C LEU A 83 4.34 3.89 15.72
N LEU A 84 4.43 3.62 14.42
CA LEU A 84 3.30 3.33 13.57
C LEU A 84 3.24 1.81 13.33
N THR A 85 2.06 1.20 13.43
CA THR A 85 1.86 -0.21 13.09
C THR A 85 0.75 -0.33 12.07
N ASP A 86 1.01 -0.98 10.95
CA ASP A 86 0.00 -1.21 9.91
C ASP A 86 -0.86 -2.46 10.21
N ILE A 87 -1.88 -2.69 9.38
CA ILE A 87 -2.81 -3.82 9.54
C ILE A 87 -2.13 -5.20 9.43
N ARG A 88 -0.97 -5.27 8.78
CA ARG A 88 -0.16 -6.50 8.65
C ARG A 88 0.71 -6.74 9.88
N GLY A 89 0.73 -5.79 10.84
CA GLY A 89 1.55 -5.83 12.02
C GLY A 89 2.99 -5.35 11.80
N LEU A 90 3.29 -4.76 10.63
CA LEU A 90 4.58 -4.11 10.39
C LEU A 90 4.67 -2.84 11.22
N GLN A 91 5.78 -2.67 11.91
CA GLN A 91 6.09 -1.56 12.79
C GLN A 91 7.10 -0.62 12.14
N TYR A 92 6.78 0.67 12.11
CA TYR A 92 7.58 1.73 11.48
C TYR A 92 8.07 2.70 12.56
N ARG A 93 9.38 2.89 12.65
CA ARG A 93 10.03 3.87 13.53
C ARG A 93 10.51 5.08 12.73
N PHE A 94 10.38 6.28 13.31
CA PHE A 94 10.72 7.54 12.66
C PHE A 94 11.82 8.28 13.44
N ASP A 95 12.98 7.61 13.60
CA ASP A 95 14.16 8.16 14.25
C ASP A 95 15.24 8.60 13.25
N GLY A 96 14.92 8.54 11.96
CA GLY A 96 15.79 9.01 10.89
C GLY A 96 15.99 10.53 10.93
N PRO A 97 16.89 11.06 10.10
CA PRO A 97 17.13 12.49 10.01
C PRO A 97 15.92 13.23 9.44
N GLU A 98 15.87 14.52 9.73
CA GLU A 98 14.90 15.40 9.09
C GLU A 98 15.37 15.75 7.68
N ASN A 99 14.47 15.63 6.71
CA ASN A 99 14.73 16.01 5.32
C ASN A 99 14.47 17.52 5.11
N ARG A 100 14.76 18.01 3.89
CA ARG A 100 14.58 19.43 3.53
C ARG A 100 13.16 19.96 3.68
N SER A 101 12.15 19.08 3.63
CA SER A 101 10.73 19.42 3.78
C SER A 101 10.23 19.28 5.22
N GLY A 102 11.14 19.09 6.19
CA GLY A 102 10.81 18.99 7.61
C GLY A 102 10.23 17.65 8.05
N TYR A 103 10.32 16.59 7.20
CA TYR A 103 9.91 15.25 7.59
C TYR A 103 11.04 14.50 8.25
N ARG A 104 10.78 13.99 9.46
CA ARG A 104 11.61 12.99 10.10
C ARG A 104 11.36 11.66 9.40
N MET A 105 12.42 11.11 8.83
CA MET A 105 12.33 9.93 7.96
C MET A 105 12.22 8.64 8.75
N VAL A 106 11.64 7.60 8.13
CA VAL A 106 11.61 6.25 8.71
C VAL A 106 13.03 5.74 8.95
N SER A 107 13.30 5.19 10.14
CA SER A 107 14.61 4.61 10.51
C SER A 107 14.63 3.10 10.31
N ASP A 108 13.52 2.45 10.60
CA ASP A 108 13.37 1.01 10.41
C ASP A 108 11.91 0.59 10.25
N ILE A 109 11.74 -0.57 9.60
CA ILE A 109 10.48 -1.32 9.51
C ILE A 109 10.75 -2.69 10.10
N SER A 110 9.92 -3.14 11.03
CA SER A 110 10.13 -4.42 11.72
C SER A 110 8.84 -5.19 11.93
N THR A 111 8.98 -6.51 12.12
CA THR A 111 7.93 -7.40 12.58
C THR A 111 8.06 -7.63 14.08
N LYS A 112 6.98 -8.07 14.75
CA LYS A 112 7.00 -8.40 16.18
C LYS A 112 7.96 -9.55 16.52
N ASP A 113 8.23 -10.43 15.58
CA ASP A 113 9.12 -11.59 15.71
C ASP A 113 10.58 -11.28 15.37
N GLY A 114 10.93 -10.03 15.03
CA GLY A 114 12.29 -9.52 15.04
C GLY A 114 12.94 -9.34 13.67
N PHE A 115 12.25 -9.65 12.56
CA PHE A 115 12.75 -9.25 11.24
C PHE A 115 12.73 -7.73 11.12
N ARG A 116 13.72 -7.19 10.39
CA ARG A 116 13.89 -5.75 10.28
C ARG A 116 14.49 -5.33 8.95
N ILE A 117 14.03 -4.19 8.44
CA ILE A 117 14.66 -3.40 7.38
C ILE A 117 15.08 -2.08 8.01
N ARG A 118 16.36 -1.70 7.89
CA ARG A 118 16.91 -0.42 8.35
C ARG A 118 17.20 0.49 7.18
N PHE A 119 17.06 1.78 7.42
CA PHE A 119 17.32 2.83 6.45
C PHE A 119 18.47 3.69 6.93
N GLU A 120 19.53 3.76 6.13
CA GLU A 120 20.68 4.61 6.38
C GLU A 120 20.62 5.86 5.49
N TYR A 121 20.90 7.00 6.05
CA TYR A 121 20.74 8.29 5.39
C TYR A 121 22.06 9.03 5.30
N ALA A 122 22.34 9.62 4.15
CA ALA A 122 23.36 10.63 3.95
C ALA A 122 22.88 12.01 4.49
N PRO A 123 23.77 13.03 4.58
CA PRO A 123 23.38 14.37 5.00
C PRO A 123 22.15 14.90 4.26
N ALA A 124 21.36 15.75 4.95
CA ALA A 124 20.10 16.31 4.50
C ALA A 124 18.98 15.29 4.26
N GLY A 125 19.01 14.14 4.96
CA GLY A 125 17.94 13.13 4.94
C GLY A 125 17.81 12.37 3.62
N LYS A 126 18.89 12.29 2.84
CA LYS A 126 18.90 11.51 1.60
C LYS A 126 19.09 10.02 1.94
N LEU A 127 18.17 9.17 1.47
CA LEU A 127 18.32 7.72 1.61
C LEU A 127 19.59 7.26 0.90
N ALA A 128 20.46 6.54 1.61
CA ALA A 128 21.75 6.07 1.10
C ALA A 128 21.83 4.54 1.03
N GLU A 129 21.28 3.84 2.01
CA GLU A 129 21.29 2.37 2.03
C GLU A 129 20.03 1.83 2.71
N ILE A 130 19.57 0.68 2.24
CA ILE A 130 18.52 -0.14 2.86
C ILE A 130 19.15 -1.47 3.23
N VAL A 131 19.06 -1.87 4.50
CA VAL A 131 19.69 -3.09 5.02
C VAL A 131 18.64 -3.97 5.66
N SER A 132 18.46 -5.19 5.15
CA SER A 132 17.61 -6.18 5.78
C SER A 132 18.32 -6.93 6.90
N SER A 133 17.55 -7.49 7.84
CA SER A 133 18.10 -8.38 8.89
C SER A 133 18.65 -9.70 8.35
N ARG A 134 18.39 -10.03 7.08
CA ARG A 134 18.96 -11.19 6.37
C ARG A 134 20.33 -10.90 5.74
N GLY A 135 20.74 -9.64 5.72
CA GLY A 135 22.02 -9.21 5.17
C GLY A 135 21.97 -8.62 3.76
N GLU A 136 20.80 -8.60 3.11
CA GLU A 136 20.65 -7.89 1.83
C GLU A 136 20.90 -6.40 2.05
N ARG A 137 21.65 -5.80 1.14
CA ARG A 137 21.99 -4.38 1.13
C ARG A 137 21.65 -3.75 -0.20
N LEU A 138 20.79 -2.73 -0.17
CA LEU A 138 20.51 -1.90 -1.34
C LEU A 138 21.20 -0.56 -1.15
N LYS A 139 22.13 -0.24 -2.03
CA LYS A 139 22.76 1.08 -2.13
C LYS A 139 21.87 1.99 -2.95
N VAL A 140 21.59 3.19 -2.46
CA VAL A 140 20.84 4.23 -3.14
C VAL A 140 21.74 5.39 -3.47
N GLU A 141 22.00 5.64 -4.73
CA GLU A 141 22.84 6.74 -5.19
C GLU A 141 21.97 7.92 -5.60
N THR A 142 22.41 9.13 -5.25
CA THR A 142 21.72 10.37 -5.58
C THR A 142 22.62 11.28 -6.42
N ASP A 143 22.00 12.08 -7.29
CA ASP A 143 22.67 13.14 -8.04
C ASP A 143 23.03 14.35 -7.13
N GLY A 144 23.68 15.36 -7.73
CA GLY A 144 24.07 16.58 -7.01
C GLY A 144 22.91 17.37 -6.40
N LEU A 145 21.68 17.20 -6.89
CA LEU A 145 20.46 17.82 -6.38
C LEU A 145 19.77 16.96 -5.32
N GLY A 146 20.20 15.70 -5.16
CA GLY A 146 19.68 14.76 -4.16
C GLY A 146 18.56 13.86 -4.68
N ARG A 147 18.35 13.79 -5.99
CA ARG A 147 17.42 12.86 -6.61
C ARG A 147 18.09 11.50 -6.78
N VAL A 148 17.36 10.41 -6.54
CA VAL A 148 17.86 9.05 -6.70
C VAL A 148 18.18 8.81 -8.17
N CYS A 149 19.42 8.44 -8.47
CA CYS A 149 19.87 8.16 -9.84
C CYS A 149 20.13 6.65 -10.08
N CYS A 150 20.42 5.88 -9.03
CA CYS A 150 20.64 4.45 -9.14
C CYS A 150 20.27 3.72 -7.85
N VAL A 151 19.71 2.52 -7.98
CA VAL A 151 19.59 1.57 -6.86
C VAL A 151 20.26 0.27 -7.29
N SER A 152 21.21 -0.20 -6.47
CA SER A 152 21.97 -1.43 -6.70
C SER A 152 21.92 -2.32 -5.46
N MET A 153 21.97 -3.64 -5.68
CA MET A 153 22.09 -4.63 -4.63
C MET A 153 23.56 -4.98 -4.45
N ARG A 154 24.00 -5.03 -3.19
CA ARG A 154 25.32 -5.53 -2.80
C ARG A 154 25.18 -6.91 -2.17
N GLN A 155 25.80 -7.90 -2.76
CA GLN A 155 25.85 -9.27 -2.26
C GLN A 155 27.23 -9.88 -2.53
N ASP A 156 27.84 -10.49 -1.52
CA ASP A 156 29.13 -11.20 -1.62
C ASP A 156 30.28 -10.39 -2.24
N GLY A 157 30.24 -9.06 -2.09
CA GLY A 157 31.24 -8.14 -2.64
C GLY A 157 30.97 -7.68 -4.07
N GLU A 158 29.95 -8.21 -4.71
CA GLU A 158 29.49 -7.78 -6.02
C GLU A 158 28.36 -6.72 -5.88
N GLU A 159 28.31 -5.80 -6.85
CA GLU A 159 27.27 -4.79 -6.93
C GLU A 159 26.48 -4.97 -8.24
N THR A 160 25.19 -5.31 -8.11
CA THR A 160 24.28 -5.50 -9.24
C THR A 160 23.28 -4.34 -9.29
N ARG A 161 23.27 -3.61 -10.39
CA ARG A 161 22.29 -2.53 -10.62
C ARG A 161 20.90 -3.13 -10.79
N LEU A 162 19.92 -2.60 -10.03
CA LEU A 162 18.51 -2.99 -10.11
C LEU A 162 17.69 -1.99 -10.95
N VAL A 163 17.96 -0.69 -10.77
CA VAL A 163 17.29 0.36 -11.53
C VAL A 163 18.15 1.61 -11.60
N ARG A 164 18.08 2.32 -12.72
CA ARG A 164 18.68 3.65 -12.94
C ARG A 164 17.60 4.63 -13.36
N TYR A 165 17.76 5.89 -12.92
CA TYR A 165 16.88 7.01 -13.24
C TYR A 165 17.64 8.12 -13.92
N ARG A 166 17.02 8.80 -14.87
CA ARG A 166 17.54 9.97 -15.53
C ARG A 166 16.50 11.09 -15.50
N TYR A 167 16.97 12.29 -15.30
CA TYR A 167 16.16 13.49 -15.16
C TYR A 167 16.56 14.50 -16.23
N ASP A 168 15.61 15.35 -16.62
CA ASP A 168 15.89 16.53 -17.43
C ASP A 168 16.36 17.72 -16.57
N ASP A 169 16.68 18.84 -17.23
CA ASP A 169 17.15 20.05 -16.54
C ASP A 169 16.07 20.70 -15.66
N ARG A 170 14.81 20.37 -15.85
CA ARG A 170 13.67 20.84 -15.04
C ARG A 170 13.42 19.97 -13.81
N GLY A 171 14.05 18.81 -13.73
CA GLY A 171 13.90 17.87 -12.62
C GLY A 171 12.85 16.79 -12.85
N ASP A 172 12.27 16.70 -14.04
CA ASP A 172 11.35 15.64 -14.40
C ASP A 172 12.10 14.32 -14.69
N MET A 173 11.58 13.19 -14.20
CA MET A 173 12.13 11.86 -14.48
C MET A 173 11.80 11.45 -15.92
N VAL A 174 12.76 11.50 -16.82
CA VAL A 174 12.55 11.22 -18.25
C VAL A 174 12.81 9.78 -18.65
N GLU A 175 13.53 9.02 -17.82
CA GLU A 175 13.86 7.63 -18.14
C GLU A 175 14.07 6.79 -16.88
N THR A 176 13.63 5.54 -16.94
CA THR A 176 14.04 4.52 -15.99
C THR A 176 14.55 3.29 -16.74
N THR A 177 15.69 2.76 -16.32
CA THR A 177 16.31 1.57 -16.92
C THR A 177 16.41 0.48 -15.86
N ASP A 178 15.90 -0.71 -16.12
CA ASP A 178 15.94 -1.86 -15.19
C ASP A 178 17.29 -2.61 -15.20
N ALA A 179 17.35 -3.72 -14.47
CA ALA A 179 18.54 -4.57 -14.37
C ALA A 179 18.95 -5.25 -15.70
N LEU A 180 18.03 -5.36 -16.65
CA LEU A 180 18.24 -5.97 -17.97
C LEU A 180 18.53 -4.92 -19.06
N ASP A 181 18.82 -3.66 -18.68
CA ASP A 181 19.04 -2.54 -19.58
C ASP A 181 17.82 -2.16 -20.45
N VAL A 182 16.62 -2.53 -20.01
CA VAL A 182 15.38 -2.17 -20.71
C VAL A 182 14.80 -0.89 -20.10
N SER A 183 14.48 0.10 -20.95
CA SER A 183 14.07 1.43 -20.50
C SER A 183 12.58 1.69 -20.67
N LYS A 184 12.04 2.55 -19.78
CA LYS A 184 10.78 3.27 -19.95
C LYS A 184 11.09 4.75 -20.07
N HIS A 185 10.33 5.45 -20.90
CA HIS A 185 10.52 6.89 -21.16
C HIS A 185 9.27 7.66 -20.75
N PHE A 186 9.46 8.89 -20.28
CA PHE A 186 8.40 9.77 -19.80
C PHE A 186 8.55 11.15 -20.42
N VAL A 187 7.41 11.75 -20.76
CA VAL A 187 7.33 13.11 -21.31
C VAL A 187 6.34 13.93 -20.49
N TYR A 188 6.69 15.18 -20.22
CA TYR A 188 5.90 16.07 -19.37
C TYR A 188 5.62 17.40 -20.07
N THR A 189 4.56 18.06 -19.62
CA THR A 189 4.32 19.49 -19.90
C THR A 189 5.34 20.36 -19.16
N ASP A 190 5.35 21.68 -19.46
CA ASP A 190 6.14 22.65 -18.69
C ASP A 190 5.71 22.76 -17.21
N GLY A 191 4.50 22.33 -16.88
CA GLY A 191 3.97 22.26 -15.51
C GLY A 191 4.14 20.92 -14.84
N HIS A 192 5.08 20.07 -15.26
CA HIS A 192 5.41 18.77 -14.68
C HIS A 192 4.28 17.73 -14.76
N LEU A 193 3.28 17.90 -15.63
CA LEU A 193 2.24 16.92 -15.86
C LEU A 193 2.71 15.85 -16.85
N LEU A 194 2.63 14.58 -16.47
CA LEU A 194 2.98 13.46 -17.32
C LEU A 194 1.99 13.35 -18.49
N VAL A 195 2.46 13.51 -19.71
CA VAL A 195 1.64 13.43 -20.94
C VAL A 195 1.91 12.17 -21.76
N GLN A 196 3.05 11.51 -21.56
CA GLN A 196 3.35 10.24 -22.23
C GLN A 196 4.25 9.36 -21.36
N LEU A 197 3.96 8.06 -21.37
CA LEU A 197 4.82 6.99 -20.87
C LEU A 197 5.00 5.97 -21.97
N THR A 198 6.24 5.72 -22.40
CA THR A 198 6.56 4.61 -23.29
C THR A 198 7.11 3.45 -22.45
N ASN A 199 6.45 2.31 -22.52
CA ASN A 199 6.82 1.11 -21.75
C ASN A 199 8.02 0.38 -22.40
N GLN A 200 8.49 -0.66 -21.73
CA GLN A 200 9.61 -1.51 -22.18
C GLN A 200 9.37 -2.21 -23.53
N GLY A 201 8.12 -2.42 -23.91
CA GLY A 201 7.73 -3.01 -25.21
C GLY A 201 7.60 -1.98 -26.34
N GLY A 202 7.86 -0.70 -26.08
CA GLY A 202 7.74 0.39 -27.05
C GLY A 202 6.33 0.96 -27.21
N MET A 203 5.32 0.42 -26.50
CA MET A 203 3.95 0.97 -26.50
C MET A 203 3.91 2.24 -25.66
N ALA A 204 3.35 3.31 -26.20
CA ALA A 204 3.14 4.55 -25.49
C ALA A 204 1.71 4.66 -24.94
N PHE A 205 1.60 5.23 -23.73
CA PHE A 205 0.36 5.67 -23.09
C PHE A 205 0.38 7.18 -22.98
N HIS A 206 -0.77 7.83 -23.18
CA HIS A 206 -0.90 9.26 -23.31
C HIS A 206 -1.96 9.82 -22.36
N TRP A 207 -1.79 11.06 -21.93
CA TRP A 207 -2.73 11.81 -21.09
C TRP A 207 -2.88 13.22 -21.59
N GLU A 208 -4.11 13.70 -21.69
CA GLU A 208 -4.45 15.09 -21.94
C GLU A 208 -5.11 15.70 -20.72
N TYR A 209 -4.79 16.96 -20.46
CA TYR A 209 -5.29 17.68 -19.31
C TYR A 209 -5.97 18.97 -19.73
N GLU A 210 -7.00 19.35 -18.98
CA GLU A 210 -7.67 20.65 -19.08
C GLU A 210 -7.64 21.36 -17.72
N GLY A 211 -7.84 22.70 -17.72
CA GLY A 211 -7.83 23.52 -16.53
C GLY A 211 -6.49 24.21 -16.28
N LYS A 212 -6.39 24.87 -15.12
CA LYS A 212 -5.17 25.58 -14.68
C LYS A 212 -5.03 25.46 -13.16
N GLY A 213 -3.77 25.40 -12.66
CA GLY A 213 -3.47 25.30 -11.24
C GLY A 213 -4.15 24.09 -10.59
N GLU A 214 -4.81 24.27 -9.47
CA GLU A 214 -5.48 23.21 -8.71
C GLU A 214 -6.70 22.59 -9.44
N ASN A 215 -7.17 23.23 -10.51
CA ASN A 215 -8.29 22.74 -11.31
C ASN A 215 -7.85 21.92 -12.53
N VAL A 216 -6.56 21.60 -12.65
CA VAL A 216 -6.08 20.71 -13.70
C VAL A 216 -6.66 19.32 -13.50
N ARG A 217 -7.23 18.75 -14.59
CA ARG A 217 -7.82 17.40 -14.58
C ARG A 217 -7.48 16.69 -15.89
N CYS A 218 -7.18 15.38 -15.78
CA CYS A 218 -7.04 14.53 -16.95
C CYS A 218 -8.40 14.35 -17.63
N VAL A 219 -8.51 14.63 -18.92
CA VAL A 219 -9.77 14.55 -19.68
C VAL A 219 -9.74 13.45 -20.74
N HIS A 220 -8.57 12.98 -21.12
CA HIS A 220 -8.39 11.91 -22.09
C HIS A 220 -7.14 11.10 -21.76
N THR A 221 -7.24 9.78 -21.85
CA THR A 221 -6.10 8.86 -21.72
C THR A 221 -6.25 7.69 -22.68
N TRP A 222 -5.14 7.26 -23.31
CA TRP A 222 -5.13 6.14 -24.25
C TRP A 222 -3.74 5.55 -24.39
N GLY A 223 -3.66 4.30 -24.81
CA GLY A 223 -2.45 3.66 -25.33
C GLY A 223 -2.42 3.68 -26.87
N ASP A 224 -1.25 3.50 -27.45
CA ASP A 224 -1.09 3.37 -28.90
C ASP A 224 -2.11 2.39 -29.49
N GLY A 225 -2.73 2.80 -30.61
CA GLY A 225 -3.80 2.01 -31.25
C GLY A 225 -5.14 2.04 -30.52
N GLY A 226 -5.36 2.98 -29.57
CA GLY A 226 -6.60 3.15 -28.85
C GLY A 226 -6.78 2.16 -27.67
N VAL A 227 -5.70 1.51 -27.23
CA VAL A 227 -5.74 0.61 -26.07
C VAL A 227 -6.04 1.39 -24.80
N MET A 228 -7.01 0.89 -23.99
CA MET A 228 -7.42 1.55 -22.74
C MET A 228 -7.79 3.02 -22.93
N GLU A 229 -8.48 3.36 -24.02
CA GLU A 229 -8.91 4.71 -24.29
C GLU A 229 -10.09 5.11 -23.42
N TYR A 230 -9.97 6.25 -22.72
CA TYR A 230 -11.03 6.83 -21.89
C TYR A 230 -11.09 8.35 -22.09
N PHE A 231 -12.32 8.83 -22.31
CA PHE A 231 -12.68 10.26 -22.30
C PHE A 231 -13.40 10.56 -20.99
N ILE A 232 -12.94 11.58 -20.28
CA ILE A 232 -13.41 11.90 -18.92
C ILE A 232 -14.00 13.31 -18.92
N ARG A 233 -15.22 13.47 -18.43
CA ARG A 233 -15.88 14.75 -18.21
C ARG A 233 -16.27 14.90 -16.76
N TYR A 234 -15.95 16.04 -16.18
CA TYR A 234 -16.23 16.37 -14.79
C TYR A 234 -17.43 17.32 -14.72
N GLY A 235 -18.50 16.90 -14.03
CA GLY A 235 -19.67 17.72 -13.73
C GLY A 235 -19.73 18.11 -12.25
N LYS A 236 -20.74 18.85 -11.87
CA LYS A 236 -20.98 19.17 -10.45
C LYS A 236 -21.54 17.94 -9.74
N GLY A 237 -20.69 17.26 -8.93
CA GLY A 237 -21.08 16.06 -8.18
C GLY A 237 -21.12 14.77 -9.01
N TYR A 238 -20.55 14.76 -10.19
CA TYR A 238 -20.39 13.53 -10.98
C TYR A 238 -19.17 13.58 -11.90
N THR A 239 -18.67 12.39 -12.27
CA THR A 239 -17.69 12.19 -13.34
C THR A 239 -18.31 11.23 -14.36
N HIS A 240 -18.25 11.62 -15.63
CA HIS A 240 -18.71 10.81 -16.76
C HIS A 240 -17.47 10.28 -17.51
N ILE A 241 -17.44 8.98 -17.75
CA ILE A 241 -16.34 8.29 -18.44
C ILE A 241 -16.93 7.55 -19.65
N ARG A 242 -16.34 7.79 -20.84
CA ARG A 242 -16.62 7.03 -22.04
C ARG A 242 -15.35 6.28 -22.47
N ASN A 243 -15.44 4.98 -22.66
CA ASN A 243 -14.32 4.19 -23.18
C ASN A 243 -14.20 4.29 -24.70
N GLY A 244 -13.11 3.74 -25.28
CA GLY A 244 -12.85 3.75 -26.73
C GLY A 244 -13.88 3.01 -27.57
N GLU A 245 -14.65 2.10 -26.98
CA GLU A 245 -15.76 1.37 -27.63
C GLU A 245 -17.09 2.13 -27.57
N GLY A 246 -17.12 3.30 -26.91
CA GLY A 246 -18.28 4.16 -26.75
C GLY A 246 -19.17 3.82 -25.57
N ALA A 247 -18.81 2.87 -24.72
CA ALA A 247 -19.54 2.59 -23.50
C ALA A 247 -19.35 3.72 -22.48
N GLU A 248 -20.45 4.18 -21.86
CA GLU A 248 -20.48 5.34 -20.97
C GLU A 248 -20.82 4.92 -19.55
N THR A 249 -20.13 5.47 -18.56
CA THR A 249 -20.38 5.23 -17.13
C THR A 249 -20.37 6.57 -16.40
N GLU A 250 -21.36 6.80 -15.53
CA GLU A 250 -21.38 7.97 -14.65
C GLU A 250 -21.16 7.57 -13.19
N TYR A 251 -20.28 8.29 -12.51
CA TYR A 251 -19.99 8.16 -11.08
C TYR A 251 -20.49 9.42 -10.36
N HIS A 252 -21.49 9.30 -9.51
CA HIS A 252 -22.04 10.41 -8.73
C HIS A 252 -21.50 10.34 -7.30
N TYR A 253 -21.03 11.48 -6.78
CA TYR A 253 -20.42 11.58 -5.44
C TYR A 253 -20.91 12.83 -4.69
N GLY A 254 -20.87 12.77 -3.36
CA GLY A 254 -21.18 13.88 -2.48
C GLY A 254 -20.01 14.87 -2.32
N GLU A 255 -20.15 15.80 -1.37
CA GLU A 255 -19.09 16.74 -1.00
C GLU A 255 -17.88 16.01 -0.37
N ASP A 256 -18.13 14.88 0.29
CA ASP A 256 -17.15 13.96 0.87
C ASP A 256 -16.36 13.14 -0.18
N LYS A 257 -16.69 13.30 -1.47
CA LYS A 257 -16.14 12.55 -2.61
C LYS A 257 -16.43 11.05 -2.60
N LEU A 258 -17.32 10.56 -1.75
CA LEU A 258 -17.78 9.18 -1.77
C LEU A 258 -18.81 8.97 -2.88
N ILE A 259 -18.65 7.87 -3.64
CA ILE A 259 -19.54 7.52 -4.75
C ILE A 259 -20.81 6.89 -4.18
N TYR A 260 -21.94 7.55 -4.30
CA TYR A 260 -23.23 7.04 -3.84
C TYR A 260 -24.08 6.41 -4.95
N LYS A 261 -23.76 6.68 -6.24
CA LYS A 261 -24.48 6.12 -7.39
C LYS A 261 -23.54 5.94 -8.58
N ILE A 262 -23.65 4.80 -9.24
CA ILE A 262 -22.99 4.50 -10.51
C ILE A 262 -24.05 4.17 -11.53
N VAL A 263 -23.99 4.76 -12.72
CA VAL A 263 -24.82 4.41 -13.88
C VAL A 263 -23.90 3.77 -14.91
N ASP A 264 -24.10 2.50 -15.19
CA ASP A 264 -23.29 1.76 -16.17
C ASP A 264 -23.75 2.01 -17.62
N ALA A 265 -23.00 1.48 -18.58
CA ALA A 265 -23.24 1.67 -20.00
C ALA A 265 -24.58 1.10 -20.50
N ASN A 266 -25.22 0.19 -19.78
CA ASN A 266 -26.52 -0.38 -20.09
C ASN A 266 -27.67 0.37 -19.39
N GLY A 267 -27.35 1.42 -18.63
CA GLY A 267 -28.31 2.18 -17.81
C GLY A 267 -28.61 1.53 -16.47
N GLY A 268 -27.89 0.47 -16.10
CA GLY A 268 -27.98 -0.15 -14.79
C GLY A 268 -27.48 0.79 -13.69
N ILE A 269 -28.20 0.82 -12.55
CA ILE A 269 -27.91 1.73 -11.47
C ILE A 269 -27.46 0.95 -10.24
N THR A 270 -26.18 1.12 -9.86
CA THR A 270 -25.67 0.69 -8.55
C THR A 270 -25.75 1.85 -7.57
N ARG A 271 -26.25 1.60 -6.34
CA ARG A 271 -26.30 2.58 -5.24
C ARG A 271 -25.43 2.12 -4.09
N GLN A 272 -24.74 3.06 -3.47
CA GLN A 272 -23.85 2.83 -2.33
C GLN A 272 -24.22 3.75 -1.17
N GLN A 273 -24.15 3.21 0.05
CA GLN A 273 -24.34 3.97 1.29
C GLN A 273 -23.18 3.70 2.22
N TYR A 274 -22.75 4.72 2.93
CA TYR A 274 -21.60 4.69 3.82
C TYR A 274 -22.04 5.07 5.24
N ASN A 275 -21.34 4.52 6.23
CA ASN A 275 -21.54 4.92 7.61
C ASN A 275 -20.81 6.24 7.92
N GLY A 276 -20.93 6.71 9.17
CA GLY A 276 -20.28 7.95 9.63
C GLY A 276 -18.73 7.93 9.58
N TYR A 277 -18.13 6.78 9.40
CA TYR A 277 -16.68 6.59 9.22
C TYR A 277 -16.26 6.44 7.76
N GLN A 278 -17.17 6.67 6.81
CA GLN A 278 -16.96 6.53 5.38
C GLN A 278 -16.72 5.08 4.90
N GLU A 279 -17.17 4.09 5.67
CA GLU A 279 -17.11 2.68 5.28
C GLU A 279 -18.37 2.28 4.53
N LEU A 280 -18.23 1.47 3.48
CA LEU A 280 -19.33 1.04 2.62
C LEU A 280 -20.24 0.04 3.35
N GLU A 281 -21.41 0.46 3.78
CA GLU A 281 -22.39 -0.36 4.50
C GLU A 281 -23.36 -1.09 3.59
N VAL A 282 -23.81 -0.43 2.52
CA VAL A 282 -24.85 -0.98 1.65
C VAL A 282 -24.50 -0.76 0.19
N THR A 283 -24.61 -1.83 -0.60
CA THR A 283 -24.59 -1.77 -2.05
C THR A 283 -25.88 -2.36 -2.59
N VAL A 284 -26.58 -1.64 -3.45
CA VAL A 284 -27.73 -2.13 -4.21
C VAL A 284 -27.29 -2.22 -5.68
N ASN A 285 -27.31 -3.41 -6.25
CA ASN A 285 -26.94 -3.63 -7.65
C ASN A 285 -28.07 -3.20 -8.62
N PRO A 286 -27.84 -3.20 -9.95
CA PRO A 286 -28.85 -2.79 -10.92
C PRO A 286 -30.13 -3.64 -10.90
N GLU A 287 -30.06 -4.90 -10.51
CA GLU A 287 -31.18 -5.83 -10.39
C GLU A 287 -32.00 -5.61 -9.10
N GLY A 288 -31.52 -4.73 -8.20
CA GLY A 288 -32.16 -4.41 -6.93
C GLY A 288 -31.74 -5.29 -5.75
N TYR A 289 -30.84 -6.23 -5.95
CA TYR A 289 -30.30 -7.04 -4.86
C TYR A 289 -29.38 -6.20 -3.96
N THR A 290 -29.44 -6.48 -2.67
CA THR A 290 -28.74 -5.69 -1.66
C THR A 290 -27.68 -6.52 -0.95
N ARG A 291 -26.45 -6.01 -0.90
CA ARG A 291 -25.35 -6.49 -0.06
C ARG A 291 -25.16 -5.51 1.10
N LYS A 292 -25.02 -6.02 2.34
CA LYS A 292 -24.77 -5.19 3.52
C LYS A 292 -23.51 -5.65 4.25
N THR A 293 -22.78 -4.70 4.82
CA THR A 293 -21.62 -4.98 5.67
C THR A 293 -21.76 -4.16 6.96
N SER A 294 -21.67 -4.81 8.10
CA SER A 294 -21.60 -4.13 9.41
C SER A 294 -20.17 -4.25 9.96
N TYR A 295 -19.71 -3.21 10.63
CA TYR A 295 -18.34 -3.09 11.13
C TYR A 295 -18.31 -2.95 12.65
N ASN A 296 -17.22 -3.41 13.27
CA ASN A 296 -16.95 -3.14 14.69
C ASN A 296 -16.34 -1.73 14.87
N GLU A 297 -16.02 -1.38 16.12
CA GLU A 297 -15.40 -0.08 16.46
C GLU A 297 -14.05 0.16 15.79
N SER A 298 -13.34 -0.91 15.42
CA SER A 298 -12.05 -0.85 14.72
C SER A 298 -12.17 -0.85 13.18
N GLY A 299 -13.39 -0.76 12.63
CA GLY A 299 -13.60 -0.76 11.17
C GLY A 299 -13.44 -2.12 10.50
N GLN A 300 -13.47 -3.21 11.27
CA GLN A 300 -13.42 -4.56 10.71
C GLN A 300 -14.82 -5.09 10.45
N PRO A 301 -15.09 -5.75 9.31
CA PRO A 301 -16.40 -6.31 9.01
C PRO A 301 -16.74 -7.43 9.99
N VAL A 302 -17.90 -7.35 10.65
CA VAL A 302 -18.37 -8.38 11.59
C VAL A 302 -19.57 -9.15 11.07
N ARG A 303 -20.31 -8.58 10.11
CA ARG A 303 -21.41 -9.26 9.42
C ARG A 303 -21.44 -8.79 7.97
N ILE A 304 -21.55 -9.75 7.07
CA ILE A 304 -21.77 -9.53 5.65
C ILE A 304 -23.03 -10.27 5.25
N THR A 305 -24.05 -9.52 4.83
CA THR A 305 -25.27 -10.09 4.24
C THR A 305 -25.10 -10.03 2.72
N ASP A 306 -25.16 -11.16 2.05
CA ASP A 306 -25.04 -11.24 0.59
C ASP A 306 -26.34 -10.84 -0.12
N GLU A 307 -26.33 -10.89 -1.45
CA GLU A 307 -27.44 -10.53 -2.31
C GLU A 307 -28.67 -11.48 -2.18
N ASN A 308 -28.49 -12.66 -1.59
CA ASN A 308 -29.55 -13.62 -1.28
C ASN A 308 -30.12 -13.41 0.13
N GLY A 309 -29.55 -12.47 0.88
CA GLY A 309 -29.92 -12.21 2.29
C GLY A 309 -29.27 -13.17 3.29
N GLU A 310 -28.25 -13.92 2.86
CA GLU A 310 -27.53 -14.88 3.71
C GLU A 310 -26.36 -14.18 4.43
N ASP A 311 -26.20 -14.52 5.74
CA ASP A 311 -25.23 -13.86 6.59
C ASP A 311 -23.94 -14.68 6.77
N THR A 312 -22.81 -13.99 6.61
CA THR A 312 -21.49 -14.43 7.09
C THR A 312 -21.11 -13.59 8.30
N PHE A 313 -20.71 -14.23 9.40
CA PHE A 313 -20.25 -13.54 10.60
C PHE A 313 -18.75 -13.71 10.79
N LEU A 314 -18.09 -12.64 11.24
CA LEU A 314 -16.67 -12.61 11.52
C LEU A 314 -16.44 -12.09 12.95
N SER A 315 -15.48 -12.71 13.65
CA SER A 315 -15.09 -12.28 15.00
C SER A 315 -13.57 -12.13 15.06
N TYR A 316 -13.13 -11.18 15.87
CA TYR A 316 -11.72 -10.80 15.98
C TYR A 316 -11.27 -10.81 17.44
N ASP A 317 -9.99 -11.08 17.69
CA ASP A 317 -9.37 -10.94 19.02
C ASP A 317 -9.01 -9.47 19.33
N GLY A 318 -8.48 -9.23 20.53
CA GLY A 318 -8.03 -7.90 20.95
C GLY A 318 -6.84 -7.32 20.15
N ASN A 319 -6.13 -8.17 19.41
CA ASN A 319 -5.06 -7.76 18.48
C ASN A 319 -5.57 -7.59 17.05
N ARG A 320 -6.91 -7.67 16.84
CA ARG A 320 -7.59 -7.52 15.56
C ARG A 320 -7.34 -8.68 14.57
N ASN A 321 -6.86 -9.83 15.04
CA ASN A 321 -6.76 -11.03 14.21
C ASN A 321 -8.14 -11.69 14.06
N LEU A 322 -8.46 -12.18 12.86
CA LEU A 322 -9.70 -12.93 12.60
C LEU A 322 -9.64 -14.29 13.33
N VAL A 323 -10.47 -14.49 14.35
CA VAL A 323 -10.50 -15.76 15.13
C VAL A 323 -11.62 -16.69 14.71
N LEU A 324 -12.71 -16.16 14.12
CA LEU A 324 -13.86 -16.98 13.71
C LEU A 324 -14.51 -16.38 12.46
N LEU A 325 -14.86 -17.28 11.53
CA LEU A 325 -15.75 -17.01 10.42
C LEU A 325 -16.86 -18.06 10.40
N CYS A 326 -18.11 -17.61 10.45
CA CYS A 326 -19.30 -18.45 10.30
C CYS A 326 -19.93 -18.21 8.95
N THR A 327 -20.04 -19.26 8.10
CA THR A 327 -20.70 -19.17 6.80
C THR A 327 -22.22 -19.18 6.96
N PRO A 328 -23.01 -18.78 5.94
CA PRO A 328 -24.46 -18.84 5.95
C PRO A 328 -25.02 -20.24 6.28
N GLY A 329 -24.33 -21.31 5.83
CA GLY A 329 -24.69 -22.70 6.15
C GLY A 329 -24.31 -23.16 7.55
N GLY A 330 -23.86 -22.25 8.45
CA GLY A 330 -23.49 -22.56 9.83
C GLY A 330 -22.15 -23.26 10.00
N LYS A 331 -21.39 -23.47 8.94
CA LYS A 331 -20.03 -24.00 9.03
C LYS A 331 -19.07 -22.93 9.52
N GLN A 332 -18.07 -23.36 10.29
CA GLN A 332 -17.13 -22.45 10.94
C GLN A 332 -15.70 -22.73 10.51
N LEU A 333 -14.96 -21.63 10.31
CA LEU A 333 -13.50 -21.58 10.26
C LEU A 333 -13.03 -20.85 11.51
N SER A 334 -12.03 -21.38 12.19
CA SER A 334 -11.44 -20.68 13.35
C SER A 334 -9.92 -20.71 13.32
N TRP A 335 -9.32 -19.72 13.97
CA TRP A 335 -7.88 -19.54 14.08
C TRP A 335 -7.53 -19.17 15.51
N ASP A 336 -6.44 -19.76 16.02
CA ASP A 336 -5.78 -19.33 17.24
C ASP A 336 -4.42 -18.74 16.89
N TYR A 337 -4.00 -17.74 17.65
CA TYR A 337 -2.75 -17.02 17.42
C TYR A 337 -1.88 -17.02 18.67
N ASP A 338 -0.55 -16.99 18.47
CA ASP A 338 0.39 -16.76 19.55
C ASP A 338 0.53 -15.24 19.87
N GLY A 339 1.34 -14.90 20.87
CA GLY A 339 1.57 -13.52 21.29
C GLY A 339 2.24 -12.64 20.23
N MET A 340 2.78 -13.24 19.17
CA MET A 340 3.38 -12.53 18.02
C MET A 340 2.39 -12.36 16.86
N GLY A 341 1.15 -12.90 16.99
CA GLY A 341 0.13 -12.82 15.95
C GLY A 341 0.26 -13.89 14.86
N ARG A 342 1.04 -14.95 15.10
CA ARG A 342 1.19 -16.07 14.16
C ARG A 342 0.14 -17.14 14.44
N VAL A 343 -0.43 -17.74 13.38
CA VAL A 343 -1.44 -18.80 13.51
C VAL A 343 -0.82 -20.04 14.14
N VAL A 344 -1.30 -20.47 15.30
CA VAL A 344 -0.87 -21.73 15.95
C VAL A 344 -1.88 -22.85 15.78
N SER A 345 -3.11 -22.54 15.41
CA SER A 345 -4.16 -23.51 15.13
C SER A 345 -5.15 -22.95 14.10
N ARG A 346 -5.64 -23.82 13.23
CA ARG A 346 -6.72 -23.51 12.29
C ARG A 346 -7.69 -24.68 12.21
N THR A 347 -8.97 -24.44 12.46
CA THR A 347 -10.02 -25.42 12.22
C THR A 347 -10.70 -25.15 10.89
N THR A 348 -10.80 -26.18 10.04
CA THR A 348 -11.38 -26.11 8.70
C THR A 348 -12.90 -26.21 8.74
N LEU A 349 -13.58 -25.95 7.61
CA LEU A 349 -15.05 -26.11 7.46
C LEU A 349 -15.53 -27.55 7.67
N SER A 350 -14.65 -28.55 7.54
CA SER A 350 -14.93 -29.97 7.86
C SER A 350 -14.78 -30.29 9.37
N GLY A 351 -14.31 -29.32 10.16
CA GLY A 351 -14.05 -29.50 11.60
C GLY A 351 -12.67 -30.08 11.91
N GLU A 352 -11.83 -30.30 10.92
CA GLU A 352 -10.45 -30.76 11.13
C GLU A 352 -9.56 -29.61 11.62
N THR A 353 -8.71 -29.89 12.62
CA THR A 353 -7.80 -28.88 13.17
C THR A 353 -6.37 -29.15 12.71
N VAL A 354 -5.76 -28.16 12.08
CA VAL A 354 -4.35 -28.13 11.72
C VAL A 354 -3.60 -27.27 12.74
N LYS A 355 -2.48 -27.78 13.27
CA LYS A 355 -1.65 -27.09 14.26
C LYS A 355 -0.31 -26.72 13.67
N TYR A 356 0.21 -25.57 14.11
CA TYR A 356 1.46 -25.02 13.65
C TYR A 356 2.37 -24.75 14.85
N THR A 357 3.67 -25.05 14.70
CA THR A 357 4.69 -24.65 15.69
C THR A 357 5.78 -23.84 14.99
N TYR A 358 6.43 -22.99 15.75
CA TYR A 358 7.47 -22.09 15.24
C TYR A 358 8.74 -22.24 16.07
N GLU A 359 9.89 -22.07 15.41
CA GLU A 359 11.19 -21.98 16.05
C GLU A 359 11.81 -20.64 15.62
N GLY A 360 12.06 -19.74 16.59
CA GLY A 360 12.33 -18.34 16.26
C GLY A 360 11.17 -17.73 15.46
N CYS A 361 11.47 -17.19 14.29
CA CYS A 361 10.47 -16.61 13.37
C CYS A 361 9.93 -17.64 12.35
N GLY A 362 10.61 -18.77 12.17
CA GLY A 362 10.31 -19.76 11.13
C GLY A 362 9.24 -20.78 11.55
N LEU A 363 8.36 -21.13 10.60
CA LEU A 363 7.45 -22.28 10.77
C LEU A 363 8.26 -23.57 10.89
N ARG A 364 8.02 -24.33 11.96
CA ARG A 364 8.79 -25.55 12.29
C ARG A 364 8.03 -26.82 11.98
N THR A 365 6.78 -26.91 12.41
CA THR A 365 5.96 -28.09 12.14
C THR A 365 4.55 -27.73 11.74
N VAL A 366 3.95 -28.61 10.94
CA VAL A 366 2.52 -28.62 10.63
C VAL A 366 1.98 -29.99 10.99
N THR A 367 0.93 -30.05 11.84
CA THR A 367 0.24 -31.29 12.20
C THR A 367 -1.20 -31.19 11.72
N ASP A 368 -1.64 -32.13 10.88
CA ASP A 368 -3.02 -32.15 10.40
C ASP A 368 -4.00 -32.75 11.42
N GLY A 369 -5.31 -32.73 11.10
CA GLY A 369 -6.39 -33.23 11.95
C GLY A 369 -6.33 -34.72 12.21
N GLN A 370 -5.54 -35.49 11.47
CA GLN A 370 -5.30 -36.94 11.66
C GLN A 370 -4.00 -37.20 12.40
N GLY A 371 -3.29 -36.16 12.84
CA GLY A 371 -2.02 -36.28 13.58
C GLY A 371 -0.81 -36.53 12.71
N ARG A 372 -0.92 -36.42 11.37
CA ARG A 372 0.24 -36.51 10.47
C ARG A 372 1.09 -35.27 10.63
N LEU A 373 2.38 -35.47 10.91
CA LEU A 373 3.34 -34.41 11.17
C LEU A 373 4.20 -34.16 9.92
N CYS A 374 4.28 -32.92 9.52
CA CYS A 374 5.26 -32.40 8.58
C CYS A 374 6.24 -31.51 9.34
N THR A 375 7.53 -31.77 9.19
CA THR A 375 8.61 -31.00 9.81
C THR A 375 9.33 -30.19 8.75
N LEU A 376 9.51 -28.91 9.01
CA LEU A 376 10.25 -27.99 8.16
C LEU A 376 11.61 -27.68 8.81
N THR A 377 12.66 -27.68 8.01
CA THR A 377 13.98 -27.19 8.42
C THR A 377 14.32 -25.99 7.57
N CYS A 378 14.63 -24.89 8.22
CA CYS A 378 15.01 -23.64 7.56
C CYS A 378 16.47 -23.30 7.90
N ASN A 379 17.15 -22.60 6.98
CA ASN A 379 18.46 -22.03 7.24
C ASN A 379 18.37 -20.82 8.19
N ALA A 380 19.50 -20.20 8.48
CA ALA A 380 19.57 -19.01 9.34
C ALA A 380 18.80 -17.80 8.77
N SER A 381 18.51 -17.80 7.47
CA SER A 381 17.71 -16.79 6.78
C SER A 381 16.22 -17.16 6.72
N TYR A 382 15.81 -18.28 7.35
CA TYR A 382 14.46 -18.86 7.33
C TYR A 382 13.98 -19.33 5.95
N ASP A 383 14.89 -19.56 5.00
CA ASP A 383 14.55 -20.22 3.74
C ASP A 383 14.42 -21.74 3.99
N LEU A 384 13.41 -22.36 3.38
CA LEU A 384 13.16 -23.79 3.53
C LEU A 384 14.30 -24.61 2.90
N GLU A 385 15.00 -25.42 3.73
CA GLU A 385 16.04 -26.34 3.28
C GLU A 385 15.52 -27.76 3.10
N LEU A 386 14.58 -28.17 3.96
CA LEU A 386 14.08 -29.53 3.99
C LEU A 386 12.62 -29.59 4.46
N LEU A 387 11.84 -30.43 3.78
CA LEU A 387 10.47 -30.81 4.14
C LEU A 387 10.44 -32.30 4.43
N ARG A 388 9.97 -32.73 5.60
CA ARG A 388 9.82 -34.13 6.01
C ARG A 388 8.46 -34.43 6.62
#